data_0df99643d8b3422dcf83b7847d7e14cd
#
_entry.id   0df99643d8b3422dcf83b7847d7e14cd
#
_cell.length_a   1.000
_cell.length_b   1.000
_cell.length_c   1.000
_cell.angle_alpha   90.00
_cell.angle_beta   90.00
_cell.angle_gamma   90.00
#
_symmetry.space_group_name_H-M   'P 1'
#
loop_
_entity.id
_entity.type
_entity.pdbx_description
1 polymer ?
#
loop_
_entity_poly.entity_id
_entity_poly.type
_entity_poly.pdbx_seq_one_letter_code
_entity_poly.pdbx_strand_id
1 'polypeptide(L)'
;MSKQQNILIIGAGLCGSLLALRLAQRGFKVEVYESRPDLRTTDISAGRSINLALSDRGFKALRLAGVEEKAREICIPMYGRLMHDTKGNTFASNYSGRENEYINSISRGDLNGILLTEAEKHENVNIHFNKKCIAVDIEETTASFEDYKTKEAFIINADVIFGTDGAGSVLRKSYYLERKFL
;
A
#
# COMPACT_ATOMS: atom_id res chain seq x y z
N MET A 1 32.25 6.90 1.45
CA MET A 1 30.96 6.41 0.94
C MET A 1 29.97 6.42 2.09
N SER A 2 28.88 7.17 2.04
CA SER A 2 27.84 7.11 3.08
C SER A 2 27.25 5.70 3.09
N LYS A 3 27.13 5.11 4.26
CA LYS A 3 26.47 3.78 4.44
C LYS A 3 25.06 3.87 3.83
N GLN A 4 24.74 2.99 2.90
CA GLN A 4 23.39 2.90 2.32
C GLN A 4 22.41 2.56 3.44
N GLN A 5 21.41 3.40 3.67
CA GLN A 5 20.40 3.17 4.70
C GLN A 5 19.52 1.98 4.35
N ASN A 6 19.30 1.13 5.34
CA ASN A 6 18.39 -0.01 5.26
C ASN A 6 17.02 0.39 5.80
N ILE A 7 16.03 0.41 4.93
CA ILE A 7 14.66 0.85 5.26
C ILE A 7 13.74 -0.35 5.37
N LEU A 8 13.02 -0.45 6.48
CA LEU A 8 11.99 -1.45 6.71
C LEU A 8 10.60 -0.84 6.51
N ILE A 9 9.77 -1.48 5.70
CA ILE A 9 8.37 -1.12 5.51
C ILE A 9 7.49 -2.27 6.02
N ILE A 10 6.59 -1.97 6.95
CA ILE A 10 5.62 -2.93 7.50
C ILE A 10 4.30 -2.72 6.75
N GLY A 11 3.90 -3.72 5.95
CA GLY A 11 2.69 -3.72 5.13
C GLY A 11 2.94 -3.34 3.67
N ALA A 12 2.57 -4.23 2.74
CA ALA A 12 2.68 -4.07 1.29
C ALA A 12 1.34 -3.69 0.62
N GLY A 13 0.49 -2.93 1.32
CA GLY A 13 -0.68 -2.30 0.72
C GLY A 13 -0.29 -1.16 -0.23
N LEU A 14 -1.27 -0.45 -0.80
CA LEU A 14 -1.02 0.64 -1.76
C LEU A 14 0.00 1.67 -1.27
N CYS A 15 -0.07 2.03 0.01
CA CYS A 15 0.87 2.98 0.60
C CYS A 15 2.28 2.41 0.67
N GLY A 16 2.44 1.18 1.20
CA GLY A 16 3.75 0.55 1.39
C GLY A 16 4.42 0.20 0.07
N SER A 17 3.67 -0.34 -0.90
CA SER A 17 4.21 -0.68 -2.22
C SER A 17 4.62 0.56 -3.02
N LEU A 18 3.83 1.65 -2.97
CA LEU A 18 4.22 2.92 -3.59
C LEU A 18 5.46 3.54 -2.93
N LEU A 19 5.52 3.50 -1.59
CA LEU A 19 6.66 3.99 -0.83
C LEU A 19 7.92 3.17 -1.16
N ALA A 20 7.82 1.84 -1.19
CA ALA A 20 8.93 0.96 -1.55
C ALA A 20 9.49 1.30 -2.94
N LEU A 21 8.62 1.43 -3.95
CA LEU A 21 9.01 1.83 -5.30
C LEU A 21 9.73 3.19 -5.30
N ARG A 22 9.19 4.18 -4.60
CA ARG A 22 9.79 5.53 -4.56
C ARG A 22 11.14 5.57 -3.85
N LEU A 23 11.30 4.83 -2.77
CA LEU A 23 12.56 4.74 -2.05
C LEU A 23 13.61 3.96 -2.86
N ALA A 24 13.20 2.90 -3.55
CA ALA A 24 14.06 2.15 -4.47
C ALA A 24 14.63 3.03 -5.58
N GLN A 25 13.78 3.82 -6.23
CA GLN A 25 14.17 4.79 -7.27
C GLN A 25 15.15 5.86 -6.77
N ARG A 26 15.22 6.07 -5.46
CA ARG A 26 16.17 6.99 -4.80
C ARG A 26 17.42 6.30 -4.28
N GLY A 27 17.57 5.00 -4.55
CA GLY A 27 18.77 4.23 -4.21
C GLY A 27 18.82 3.70 -2.77
N PHE A 28 17.73 3.76 -2.01
CA PHE A 28 17.67 3.15 -0.67
C PHE A 28 17.50 1.63 -0.79
N LYS A 29 18.07 0.90 0.17
CA LYS A 29 17.79 -0.52 0.34
C LYS A 29 16.47 -0.66 1.10
N VAL A 30 15.51 -1.40 0.56
CA VAL A 30 14.15 -1.50 1.11
C VAL A 30 13.76 -2.96 1.33
N GLU A 31 13.39 -3.28 2.56
CA GLU A 31 12.82 -4.56 2.95
C GLU A 31 11.35 -4.34 3.32
N VAL A 32 10.44 -5.01 2.64
CA VAL A 32 8.99 -4.90 2.86
C VAL A 32 8.47 -6.20 3.44
N TYR A 33 7.74 -6.15 4.54
CA TYR A 33 7.12 -7.32 5.16
C TYR A 33 5.60 -7.20 5.17
N GLU A 34 4.93 -8.18 4.55
CA GLU A 34 3.47 -8.23 4.41
C GLU A 34 2.93 -9.51 5.06
N SER A 35 1.89 -9.34 5.86
CA SER A 35 1.24 -10.43 6.58
C SER A 35 0.45 -11.39 5.68
N ARG A 36 -0.09 -10.88 4.58
CA ARG A 36 -0.89 -11.65 3.61
C ARG A 36 0.00 -12.35 2.59
N PRO A 37 -0.54 -13.37 1.91
CA PRO A 37 0.11 -13.93 0.72
C PRO A 37 0.19 -12.88 -0.40
N ASP A 38 1.01 -13.16 -1.39
CA ASP A 38 1.09 -12.34 -2.59
C ASP A 38 -0.25 -12.33 -3.34
N LEU A 39 -0.88 -11.17 -3.40
CA LEU A 39 -2.18 -10.98 -4.04
C LEU A 39 -2.18 -11.24 -5.54
N ARG A 40 -1.00 -11.24 -6.17
CA ARG A 40 -0.84 -11.50 -7.62
C ARG A 40 -0.91 -13.00 -7.95
N THR A 41 -0.67 -13.86 -6.96
CA THR A 41 -0.60 -15.32 -7.13
C THR A 41 -1.76 -16.06 -6.48
N THR A 42 -2.62 -15.37 -5.74
CA THR A 42 -3.78 -15.95 -5.08
C THR A 42 -5.07 -15.43 -5.69
N ASP A 43 -5.99 -16.35 -6.02
CA ASP A 43 -7.37 -15.98 -6.33
C ASP A 43 -7.99 -15.29 -5.11
N ILE A 44 -8.05 -13.98 -5.16
CA ILE A 44 -8.81 -13.23 -4.17
C ILE A 44 -10.27 -13.51 -4.46
N SER A 45 -10.90 -14.32 -3.60
CA SER A 45 -12.34 -14.58 -3.69
C SER A 45 -13.09 -13.26 -3.90
N ALA A 46 -13.87 -13.20 -4.95
CA ALA A 46 -14.54 -12.02 -5.50
C ALA A 46 -15.40 -11.19 -4.52
N GLY A 47 -15.53 -11.62 -3.26
CA GLY A 47 -16.38 -10.98 -2.26
C GLY A 47 -15.80 -9.74 -1.58
N ARG A 48 -14.55 -9.35 -1.80
CA ARG A 48 -13.87 -8.24 -1.12
C ARG A 48 -13.06 -7.32 -2.03
N SER A 49 -13.26 -7.38 -3.35
CA SER A 49 -12.64 -6.44 -4.27
C SER A 49 -13.32 -5.09 -4.11
N ILE A 50 -12.58 -4.11 -3.61
CA ILE A 50 -13.06 -2.73 -3.50
C ILE A 50 -12.45 -1.94 -4.64
N ASN A 51 -13.29 -1.36 -5.48
CA ASN A 51 -12.86 -0.37 -6.44
C ASN A 51 -12.61 0.97 -5.73
N LEU A 52 -11.55 1.61 -6.11
CA LEU A 52 -11.16 2.93 -5.61
C LEU A 52 -11.60 4.01 -6.60
N ALA A 53 -11.95 5.16 -6.07
CA ALA A 53 -12.07 6.38 -6.86
C ALA A 53 -10.69 7.06 -6.92
N LEU A 54 -9.99 6.91 -8.04
CA LEU A 54 -8.68 7.48 -8.26
C LEU A 54 -8.82 8.89 -8.81
N SER A 55 -8.42 9.88 -8.01
CA SER A 55 -8.44 11.30 -8.35
C SER A 55 -7.07 11.78 -8.88
N ASP A 56 -7.01 13.03 -9.33
CA ASP A 56 -5.77 13.67 -9.78
C ASP A 56 -4.64 13.62 -8.74
N ARG A 57 -4.98 13.65 -7.45
CA ARG A 57 -3.98 13.49 -6.38
C ARG A 57 -3.34 12.11 -6.41
N GLY A 58 -4.15 11.07 -6.66
CA GLY A 58 -3.64 9.71 -6.81
C GLY A 58 -2.77 9.60 -8.06
N PHE A 59 -3.21 10.11 -9.19
CA PHE A 59 -2.40 10.14 -10.42
C PHE A 59 -1.10 10.91 -10.25
N LYS A 60 -1.09 12.01 -9.52
CA LYS A 60 0.16 12.74 -9.22
C LYS A 60 1.18 11.85 -8.50
N ALA A 61 0.74 11.05 -7.53
CA ALA A 61 1.62 10.12 -6.82
C ALA A 61 2.13 9.01 -7.75
N LEU A 62 1.25 8.44 -8.59
CA LEU A 62 1.61 7.42 -9.58
C LEU A 62 2.56 7.97 -10.65
N ARG A 63 2.36 9.20 -11.10
CA ARG A 63 3.26 9.90 -12.04
C ARG A 63 4.65 10.08 -11.44
N LEU A 64 4.75 10.51 -10.18
CA LEU A 64 6.03 10.60 -9.48
C LEU A 64 6.75 9.26 -9.36
N ALA A 65 6.00 8.16 -9.33
CA ALA A 65 6.53 6.80 -9.31
C ALA A 65 6.78 6.20 -10.70
N GLY A 66 6.40 6.90 -11.78
CA GLY A 66 6.56 6.43 -13.16
C GLY A 66 5.60 5.31 -13.57
N VAL A 67 4.44 5.18 -12.88
CA VAL A 67 3.47 4.10 -13.11
C VAL A 67 2.08 4.61 -13.52
N GLU A 68 1.96 5.91 -13.82
CA GLU A 68 0.67 6.53 -14.17
C GLU A 68 0.02 5.86 -15.37
N GLU A 69 0.76 5.63 -16.46
CA GLU A 69 0.21 5.05 -17.70
C GLU A 69 -0.34 3.64 -17.47
N LYS A 70 0.39 2.80 -16.74
CA LYS A 70 -0.07 1.45 -16.37
C LYS A 70 -1.34 1.45 -15.54
N ALA A 71 -1.50 2.44 -14.65
CA ALA A 71 -2.73 2.60 -13.89
C ALA A 71 -3.88 3.10 -14.77
N ARG A 72 -3.62 3.98 -15.74
CA ARG A 72 -4.64 4.48 -16.68
C ARG A 72 -5.19 3.38 -17.58
N GLU A 73 -4.36 2.43 -18.02
CA GLU A 73 -4.78 1.30 -18.85
C GLU A 73 -5.87 0.45 -18.21
N ILE A 74 -5.93 0.39 -16.87
CA ILE A 74 -6.90 -0.41 -16.11
C ILE A 74 -8.00 0.44 -15.46
N CYS A 75 -7.98 1.76 -15.64
CA CYS A 75 -8.99 2.66 -15.10
C CYS A 75 -10.26 2.67 -15.94
N ILE A 76 -11.39 2.84 -15.25
CA ILE A 76 -12.70 3.08 -15.88
C ILE A 76 -13.14 4.49 -15.50
N PRO A 77 -13.38 5.40 -16.48
CA PRO A 77 -13.84 6.75 -16.20
C PRO A 77 -15.26 6.74 -15.62
N MET A 78 -15.49 7.50 -14.56
CA MET A 78 -16.78 7.71 -13.92
C MET A 78 -17.13 9.20 -13.99
N TYR A 79 -18.17 9.55 -14.74
CA TYR A 79 -18.62 10.93 -14.91
C TYR A 79 -19.55 11.37 -13.79
N GLY A 80 -20.21 10.44 -13.13
CA GLY A 80 -21.15 10.71 -12.05
C GLY A 80 -21.53 9.46 -11.29
N ARG A 81 -22.53 9.61 -10.46
CA ARG A 81 -23.15 8.54 -9.66
C ARG A 81 -24.65 8.53 -9.87
N LEU A 82 -25.22 7.36 -9.86
CA LEU A 82 -26.66 7.18 -9.82
C LEU A 82 -27.12 7.15 -8.36
N MET A 83 -27.93 8.11 -7.99
CA MET A 83 -28.51 8.19 -6.65
C MET A 83 -29.88 7.49 -6.66
N HIS A 84 -30.18 6.77 -5.59
CA HIS A 84 -31.48 6.14 -5.37
C HIS A 84 -32.11 6.73 -4.11
N ASP A 85 -33.40 7.07 -4.18
CA ASP A 85 -34.17 7.43 -2.99
C ASP A 85 -34.77 6.17 -2.33
N THR A 86 -35.39 6.35 -1.17
CA THR A 86 -36.00 5.26 -0.43
C THR A 86 -37.24 4.69 -1.11
N LYS A 87 -37.76 5.33 -2.15
CA LYS A 87 -38.94 4.90 -2.96
C LYS A 87 -38.50 4.21 -4.25
N GLY A 88 -37.17 4.10 -4.51
CA GLY A 88 -36.62 3.50 -5.72
C GLY A 88 -36.51 4.44 -6.92
N ASN A 89 -36.82 5.73 -6.77
CA ASN A 89 -36.54 6.70 -7.83
C ASN A 89 -35.04 6.93 -7.99
N THR A 90 -34.61 7.18 -9.20
CA THR A 90 -33.20 7.38 -9.51
C THR A 90 -32.96 8.76 -10.12
N PHE A 91 -31.81 9.35 -9.77
CA PHE A 91 -31.34 10.58 -10.41
C PHE A 91 -29.81 10.55 -10.54
N ALA A 92 -29.30 11.07 -11.66
CA ALA A 92 -27.88 11.17 -11.92
C ALA A 92 -27.31 12.40 -11.22
N SER A 93 -26.13 12.25 -10.61
CA SER A 93 -25.34 13.34 -10.02
C SER A 93 -23.94 13.30 -10.59
N ASN A 94 -23.59 14.26 -11.42
CA ASN A 94 -22.23 14.35 -11.97
C ASN A 94 -21.20 14.69 -10.88
N TYR A 95 -19.97 14.20 -11.05
CA TYR A 95 -18.84 14.54 -10.14
C TYR A 95 -18.35 15.96 -10.35
N SER A 96 -18.55 16.53 -11.54
CA SER A 96 -18.23 17.92 -11.89
C SER A 96 -19.39 18.55 -12.65
N GLY A 97 -19.50 19.89 -12.57
CA GLY A 97 -20.38 20.69 -13.41
C GLY A 97 -19.79 21.01 -14.79
N ARG A 98 -18.58 20.54 -15.09
CA ARG A 98 -17.89 20.78 -16.37
C ARG A 98 -17.99 19.55 -17.27
N GLU A 99 -18.07 19.78 -18.56
CA GLU A 99 -18.02 18.70 -19.54
C GLU A 99 -16.66 17.99 -19.52
N ASN A 100 -16.68 16.67 -19.72
CA ASN A 100 -15.48 15.81 -19.79
C ASN A 100 -14.63 15.71 -18.51
N GLU A 101 -15.09 16.23 -17.38
CA GLU A 101 -14.45 15.98 -16.09
C GLU A 101 -15.03 14.71 -15.45
N TYR A 102 -14.15 13.85 -15.01
CA TYR A 102 -14.49 12.56 -14.40
C TYR A 102 -13.44 12.16 -13.35
N ILE A 103 -13.81 11.21 -12.51
CA ILE A 103 -12.87 10.48 -11.67
C ILE A 103 -12.74 9.06 -12.21
N ASN A 104 -11.70 8.34 -11.83
CA ASN A 104 -11.44 7.01 -12.34
C ASN A 104 -11.76 5.95 -11.29
N SER A 105 -12.49 4.91 -11.70
CA SER A 105 -12.59 3.67 -10.93
C SER A 105 -11.39 2.80 -11.26
N ILE A 106 -10.75 2.25 -10.24
CA ILE A 106 -9.65 1.30 -10.39
C ILE A 106 -9.76 0.20 -9.35
N SER A 107 -9.47 -1.02 -9.73
CA SER A 107 -9.36 -2.13 -8.79
C SER A 107 -8.19 -1.89 -7.83
N ARG A 108 -8.48 -1.98 -6.53
CA ARG A 108 -7.45 -1.85 -5.49
C ARG A 108 -6.38 -2.93 -5.59
N GLY A 109 -6.82 -4.15 -5.92
CA GLY A 109 -5.91 -5.29 -6.06
C GLY A 109 -4.96 -5.12 -7.23
N ASP A 110 -5.49 -4.75 -8.40
CA ASP A 110 -4.71 -4.59 -9.64
C ASP A 110 -3.73 -3.43 -9.52
N LEU A 111 -4.16 -2.29 -8.96
CA LEU A 111 -3.25 -1.17 -8.70
C LEU A 111 -2.12 -1.58 -7.74
N ASN A 112 -2.44 -2.32 -6.67
CA ASN A 112 -1.42 -2.81 -5.76
C ASN A 112 -0.47 -3.79 -6.45
N GLY A 113 -0.99 -4.67 -7.30
CA GLY A 113 -0.19 -5.60 -8.12
C GLY A 113 0.79 -4.87 -9.03
N ILE A 114 0.36 -3.80 -9.71
CA ILE A 114 1.25 -2.94 -10.52
C ILE A 114 2.37 -2.38 -9.64
N LEU A 115 2.04 -1.79 -8.50
CA LEU A 115 3.04 -1.18 -7.62
C LEU A 115 4.06 -2.17 -7.07
N LEU A 116 3.61 -3.36 -6.66
CA LEU A 116 4.48 -4.44 -6.21
C LEU A 116 5.42 -4.90 -7.33
N THR A 117 4.88 -5.15 -8.51
CA THR A 117 5.64 -5.60 -9.67
C THR A 117 6.69 -4.57 -10.10
N GLU A 118 6.35 -3.28 -10.08
CA GLU A 118 7.32 -2.25 -10.41
C GLU A 118 8.39 -2.06 -9.32
N ALA A 119 8.01 -2.22 -8.05
CA ALA A 119 8.99 -2.16 -6.96
C ALA A 119 10.02 -3.30 -7.04
N GLU A 120 9.57 -4.53 -7.31
CA GLU A 120 10.44 -5.71 -7.41
C GLU A 120 11.40 -5.71 -8.62
N LYS A 121 11.21 -4.82 -9.60
CA LYS A 121 12.19 -4.63 -10.68
C LYS A 121 13.49 -3.98 -10.21
N HIS A 122 13.47 -3.38 -9.03
CA HIS A 122 14.64 -2.76 -8.43
C HIS A 122 15.38 -3.76 -7.55
N GLU A 123 16.66 -4.02 -7.84
CA GLU A 123 17.51 -4.96 -7.09
C GLU A 123 17.70 -4.61 -5.61
N ASN A 124 17.41 -3.38 -5.24
CA ASN A 124 17.48 -2.86 -3.88
C ASN A 124 16.15 -2.99 -3.10
N VAL A 125 15.15 -3.73 -3.62
CA VAL A 125 13.88 -4.00 -2.95
C VAL A 125 13.68 -5.50 -2.78
N ASN A 126 13.34 -5.92 -1.56
CA ASN A 126 12.87 -7.26 -1.27
C ASN A 126 11.49 -7.20 -0.62
N ILE A 127 10.54 -8.00 -1.10
CA ILE A 127 9.19 -8.08 -0.54
C ILE A 127 8.95 -9.49 0.01
N HIS A 128 8.65 -9.55 1.30
CA HIS A 128 8.46 -10.79 2.05
C HIS A 128 6.99 -10.95 2.43
N PHE A 129 6.31 -11.87 1.78
CA PHE A 129 4.90 -12.19 2.05
C PHE A 129 4.77 -13.24 3.16
N ASN A 130 3.57 -13.34 3.74
CA ASN A 130 3.24 -14.25 4.85
C ASN A 130 4.10 -14.00 6.11
N LYS A 131 4.54 -12.76 6.33
CA LYS A 131 5.34 -12.35 7.46
C LYS A 131 4.58 -11.29 8.26
N LYS A 132 4.00 -11.69 9.38
CA LYS A 132 3.19 -10.82 10.22
C LYS A 132 4.07 -10.08 11.23
N CYS A 133 4.04 -8.75 11.21
CA CYS A 133 4.64 -7.97 12.28
C CYS A 133 3.86 -8.20 13.58
N ILE A 134 4.56 -8.53 14.66
CA ILE A 134 3.99 -8.83 15.98
C ILE A 134 4.41 -7.82 17.04
N ALA A 135 5.57 -7.18 16.89
CA ALA A 135 6.05 -6.14 17.79
C ALA A 135 7.01 -5.20 17.06
N VAL A 136 7.14 -3.98 17.55
CA VAL A 136 8.16 -3.01 17.12
C VAL A 136 8.77 -2.38 18.36
N ASP A 137 10.10 -2.39 18.45
CA ASP A 137 10.88 -1.64 19.41
C ASP A 137 11.34 -0.35 18.72
N ILE A 138 10.88 0.79 19.21
CA ILE A 138 11.14 2.10 18.61
C ILE A 138 12.52 2.61 19.00
N GLU A 139 12.97 2.33 20.20
CA GLU A 139 14.29 2.77 20.70
C GLU A 139 15.42 2.05 19.94
N GLU A 140 15.29 0.73 19.79
CA GLU A 140 16.29 -0.09 19.09
C GLU A 140 16.08 -0.12 17.57
N THR A 141 15.02 0.48 17.05
CA THR A 141 14.63 0.47 15.62
C THR A 141 14.57 -0.96 15.06
N THR A 142 13.92 -1.86 15.81
CA THR A 142 13.73 -3.27 15.42
C THR A 142 12.26 -3.63 15.28
N ALA A 143 11.96 -4.62 14.43
CA ALA A 143 10.63 -5.19 14.32
C ALA A 143 10.68 -6.71 14.37
N SER A 144 9.78 -7.29 15.14
CA SER A 144 9.60 -8.74 15.27
C SER A 144 8.49 -9.21 14.35
N PHE A 145 8.74 -10.29 13.64
CA PHE A 145 7.81 -10.90 12.70
C PHE A 145 7.59 -12.37 13.04
N GLU A 146 6.40 -12.88 12.69
CA GLU A 146 6.06 -14.29 12.68
C GLU A 146 5.86 -14.74 11.24
N ASP A 147 6.52 -15.80 10.84
CA ASP A 147 6.24 -16.49 9.59
C ASP A 147 4.91 -17.25 9.69
N TYR A 148 3.94 -16.93 8.83
CA TYR A 148 2.64 -17.60 8.86
C TYR A 148 2.69 -19.10 8.55
N LYS A 149 3.72 -19.56 7.81
CA LYS A 149 3.86 -20.96 7.40
C LYS A 149 4.59 -21.80 8.46
N THR A 150 5.73 -21.31 8.96
CA THR A 150 6.56 -22.05 9.91
C THR A 150 6.24 -21.77 11.37
N LYS A 151 5.54 -20.64 11.65
CA LYS A 151 5.27 -20.11 12.99
C LYS A 151 6.53 -19.66 13.75
N GLU A 152 7.65 -19.60 13.08
CA GLU A 152 8.89 -19.12 13.64
C GLU A 152 8.86 -17.58 13.75
N ALA A 153 9.34 -17.08 14.88
CA ALA A 153 9.53 -15.65 15.10
C ALA A 153 10.97 -15.26 14.79
N PHE A 154 11.15 -14.06 14.20
CA PHE A 154 12.46 -13.50 13.91
C PHE A 154 12.43 -11.98 14.05
N ILE A 155 13.61 -11.37 14.19
CA ILE A 155 13.76 -9.92 14.39
C ILE A 155 14.54 -9.33 13.22
N ILE A 156 14.11 -8.17 12.75
CA ILE A 156 14.76 -7.38 11.72
C ILE A 156 15.19 -6.04 12.31
N ASN A 157 16.46 -5.68 12.10
CA ASN A 157 17.01 -4.37 12.42
C ASN A 157 16.96 -3.48 11.17
N ALA A 158 16.67 -2.21 11.34
CA ALA A 158 16.66 -1.23 10.27
C ALA A 158 17.23 0.12 10.73
N ASP A 159 17.63 0.97 9.79
CA ASP A 159 17.99 2.36 10.11
C ASP A 159 16.70 3.23 10.22
N VAL A 160 15.62 2.84 9.50
CA VAL A 160 14.31 3.51 9.54
C VAL A 160 13.19 2.49 9.34
N ILE A 161 12.12 2.62 10.12
CA ILE A 161 10.91 1.79 9.98
C ILE A 161 9.71 2.64 9.59
N PHE A 162 9.02 2.24 8.52
CA PHE A 162 7.73 2.82 8.10
C PHE A 162 6.58 1.85 8.38
N GLY A 163 5.57 2.31 9.14
CA GLY A 163 4.32 1.57 9.34
C GLY A 163 3.29 1.93 8.28
N THR A 164 3.00 0.99 7.40
CA THR A 164 1.94 1.07 6.38
C THR A 164 0.94 -0.08 6.48
N ASP A 165 0.88 -0.68 7.68
CA ASP A 165 0.12 -1.86 8.07
C ASP A 165 -1.36 -1.57 8.44
N GLY A 166 -1.83 -0.36 8.11
CA GLY A 166 -3.23 0.02 8.11
C GLY A 166 -3.84 0.30 9.49
N ALA A 167 -5.15 0.09 9.59
CA ALA A 167 -5.91 0.47 10.79
C ALA A 167 -5.49 -0.30 12.05
N GLY A 168 -5.02 -1.53 11.91
CA GLY A 168 -4.54 -2.38 13.00
C GLY A 168 -3.05 -2.22 13.33
N SER A 169 -2.39 -1.17 12.86
CA SER A 169 -0.94 -0.97 12.90
C SER A 169 -0.30 -1.33 14.24
N VAL A 170 0.66 -2.26 14.18
CA VAL A 170 1.47 -2.68 15.32
C VAL A 170 2.45 -1.57 15.69
N LEU A 171 3.11 -0.96 14.69
CA LEU A 171 4.04 0.15 14.91
C LEU A 171 3.34 1.31 15.63
N ARG A 172 2.13 1.70 15.20
CA ARG A 172 1.38 2.75 15.89
C ARG A 172 1.03 2.39 17.34
N LYS A 173 0.69 1.11 17.60
CA LYS A 173 0.42 0.65 18.98
C LYS A 173 1.66 0.73 19.85
N SER A 174 2.82 0.29 19.36
CA SER A 174 4.10 0.40 20.08
C SER A 174 4.41 1.86 20.42
N TYR A 175 4.27 2.76 19.46
CA TYR A 175 4.50 4.19 19.66
C TYR A 175 3.61 4.82 20.74
N TYR A 176 2.34 4.41 20.85
CA TYR A 176 1.44 4.90 21.88
C TYR A 176 1.71 4.29 23.26
N LEU A 177 2.19 3.06 23.32
CA LEU A 177 2.53 2.40 24.57
C LEU A 177 3.76 3.04 25.22
N GLU A 178 4.81 3.31 24.46
CA GLU A 178 6.03 3.95 24.96
C GLU A 178 5.79 5.39 25.43
N ARG A 179 4.93 6.17 24.77
CA ARG A 179 4.62 7.54 25.19
C ARG A 179 3.68 7.68 26.39
N LYS A 180 3.04 6.62 26.85
CA LYS A 180 2.21 6.66 28.07
C LYS A 180 3.03 6.65 29.37
N PHE A 181 4.33 6.48 29.28
CA PHE A 181 5.25 6.50 30.43
C PHE A 181 6.12 7.77 30.50
N LEU A 182 5.86 8.77 29.66
CA LEU A 182 6.39 10.13 29.73
C LEU A 182 5.27 11.11 30.08
#